data_3b4297014013ad07f63f174f5f84e3e8
#
_entry.id   3b4297014013ad07f63f174f5f84e3e8
#
_cell.length_a   1.000
_cell.length_b   1.000
_cell.length_c   1.000
_cell.angle_alpha   90.00
_cell.angle_beta   90.00
_cell.angle_gamma   90.00
#
_symmetry.space_group_name_H-M   'P 1'
#
loop_
_entity.id
_entity.type
_entity.pdbx_description
1 polymer ?
#
loop_
_entity_poly.entity_id
_entity_poly.type
_entity_poly.pdbx_seq_one_letter_code
_entity_poly.pdbx_strand_id
1 'polypeptide(L)'
;MQRYFISFAYDGTNYHGWQIQPNGNTVQEELQKALSLILRCDINVVGAGRTDTGVHARSMVAHFDISTEFVFDAEMLSGKLNRLLPPDIVVFSINPVAEDMHARFSATWRTYHYYVHKGKDPFVRNYSYSYYRDLDFSLMNEAARYLLEVEDFEAFCKSHSDAKTTLCNVTEAQWIQDDATHWHFVIKANRFLRNMVRAVVGTLVEVGQHKIAVEEFKNIVDQRKRTGAGESMPAHALFLEKVEY
;
A
#
# COMPACT_ATOMS: atom_id res chain seq x y z
N MET A 1 -11.74 -11.04 25.71
CA MET A 1 -10.51 -10.85 24.89
C MET A 1 -10.17 -9.37 24.90
N GLN A 2 -8.88 -9.02 24.83
CA GLN A 2 -8.44 -7.64 24.65
C GLN A 2 -7.85 -7.51 23.25
N ARG A 3 -8.28 -6.51 22.50
CA ARG A 3 -7.76 -6.19 21.17
C ARG A 3 -6.62 -5.20 21.27
N TYR A 4 -5.58 -5.43 20.46
CA TYR A 4 -4.45 -4.54 20.30
C TYR A 4 -4.24 -4.17 18.83
N PHE A 5 -3.94 -2.90 18.57
CA PHE A 5 -3.37 -2.47 17.31
C PHE A 5 -1.85 -2.51 17.42
N ILE A 6 -1.22 -3.07 16.40
CA ILE A 6 0.23 -3.05 16.18
C ILE A 6 0.53 -2.21 14.95
N SER A 7 1.38 -1.20 15.12
CA SER A 7 1.87 -0.33 14.05
C SER A 7 3.30 -0.72 13.70
N PHE A 8 3.59 -0.88 12.40
CA PHE A 8 4.87 -1.38 11.93
C PHE A 8 5.15 -0.97 10.48
N ALA A 9 6.41 -1.08 10.06
CA ALA A 9 6.84 -0.91 8.68
C ALA A 9 7.50 -2.19 8.17
N TYR A 10 7.57 -2.31 6.85
CA TYR A 10 8.33 -3.39 6.20
C TYR A 10 8.82 -3.01 4.80
N ASP A 11 9.99 -3.52 4.46
CA ASP A 11 10.47 -3.65 3.10
C ASP A 11 9.88 -4.93 2.48
N GLY A 12 9.02 -4.75 1.47
CA GLY A 12 8.31 -5.87 0.82
C GLY A 12 9.14 -6.66 -0.19
N THR A 13 10.40 -6.29 -0.43
CA THR A 13 11.25 -6.86 -1.50
C THR A 13 11.32 -8.38 -1.43
N ASN A 14 11.46 -8.95 -0.24
CA ASN A 14 11.64 -10.38 -0.02
C ASN A 14 10.33 -11.12 0.29
N TYR A 15 9.18 -10.48 0.17
CA TYR A 15 7.89 -11.03 0.56
C TYR A 15 6.91 -11.17 -0.60
N HIS A 16 6.11 -12.21 -0.55
CA HIS A 16 4.98 -12.42 -1.46
C HIS A 16 3.75 -11.57 -1.05
N GLY A 17 4.01 -10.34 -0.56
CA GLY A 17 3.05 -9.38 -0.07
C GLY A 17 2.69 -9.58 1.40
N TRP A 18 1.61 -8.91 1.81
CA TRP A 18 1.15 -8.95 3.19
C TRP A 18 0.58 -10.31 3.60
N GLN A 19 -0.43 -10.79 2.86
CA GLN A 19 -1.32 -11.87 3.31
C GLN A 19 -0.72 -13.26 3.17
N ILE A 20 -0.87 -14.10 4.21
CA ILE A 20 -0.49 -15.53 4.21
C ILE A 20 -1.08 -16.23 2.99
N GLN A 21 -0.24 -16.96 2.29
CA GLN A 21 -0.57 -17.76 1.12
C GLN A 21 0.34 -19.00 1.03
N PRO A 22 -0.12 -20.09 0.39
CA PRO A 22 0.61 -21.37 0.41
C PRO A 22 2.00 -21.34 -0.24
N ASN A 23 2.25 -20.38 -1.15
CA ASN A 23 3.37 -20.46 -2.09
C ASN A 23 4.50 -19.46 -1.80
N GLY A 24 4.63 -18.95 -0.58
CA GLY A 24 5.74 -18.05 -0.26
C GLY A 24 5.62 -17.38 1.11
N ASN A 25 6.75 -16.87 1.59
CA ASN A 25 6.82 -16.13 2.83
C ASN A 25 6.06 -14.79 2.70
N THR A 26 5.42 -14.38 3.78
CA THR A 26 4.60 -13.17 3.82
C THR A 26 4.85 -12.40 5.12
N VAL A 27 4.65 -11.08 5.09
CA VAL A 27 4.85 -10.25 6.27
C VAL A 27 3.90 -10.64 7.41
N GLN A 28 2.66 -10.99 7.10
CA GLN A 28 1.67 -11.46 8.08
C GLN A 28 2.15 -12.73 8.80
N GLU A 29 2.72 -13.67 8.06
CA GLU A 29 3.21 -14.93 8.61
C GLU A 29 4.37 -14.72 9.58
N GLU A 30 5.36 -13.88 9.22
CA GLU A 30 6.50 -13.55 10.07
C GLU A 30 6.04 -12.86 11.37
N LEU A 31 5.16 -11.87 11.25
CA LEU A 31 4.63 -11.15 12.41
C LEU A 31 3.81 -12.07 13.32
N GLN A 32 2.99 -12.93 12.74
CA GLN A 32 2.13 -13.87 13.47
C GLN A 32 2.95 -14.93 14.21
N LYS A 33 3.99 -15.49 13.55
CA LYS A 33 4.94 -16.43 14.16
C LYS A 33 5.68 -15.79 15.34
N ALA A 34 6.19 -14.56 15.15
CA ALA A 34 6.93 -13.87 16.18
C ALA A 34 6.06 -13.54 17.41
N LEU A 35 4.85 -13.03 17.21
CA LEU A 35 3.88 -12.79 18.28
C LEU A 35 3.54 -14.07 19.03
N SER A 36 3.20 -15.14 18.30
CA SER A 36 2.81 -16.43 18.91
C SER A 36 3.95 -17.04 19.73
N LEU A 37 5.19 -16.93 19.24
CA LEU A 37 6.36 -17.44 19.95
C LEU A 37 6.61 -16.68 21.27
N ILE A 38 6.54 -15.33 21.25
CA ILE A 38 6.81 -14.51 22.43
C ILE A 38 5.69 -14.63 23.47
N LEU A 39 4.43 -14.62 23.00
CA LEU A 39 3.24 -14.67 23.87
C LEU A 39 2.88 -16.12 24.29
N ARG A 40 3.51 -17.13 23.68
CA ARG A 40 3.31 -18.56 23.95
C ARG A 40 1.85 -19.02 23.78
N CYS A 41 1.15 -18.44 22.83
CA CYS A 41 -0.20 -18.80 22.42
C CYS A 41 -0.40 -18.49 20.93
N ASP A 42 -1.35 -19.15 20.30
CA ASP A 42 -1.66 -18.87 18.89
C ASP A 42 -2.26 -17.48 18.74
N ILE A 43 -1.58 -16.64 17.97
CA ILE A 43 -2.02 -15.29 17.66
C ILE A 43 -2.38 -15.20 16.17
N ASN A 44 -3.60 -14.77 15.89
CA ASN A 44 -4.01 -14.42 14.53
C ASN A 44 -3.91 -12.91 14.33
N VAL A 45 -3.31 -12.48 13.22
CA VAL A 45 -3.08 -11.07 12.92
C VAL A 45 -3.88 -10.66 11.68
N VAL A 46 -4.63 -9.57 11.78
CA VAL A 46 -5.46 -9.03 10.69
C VAL A 46 -5.01 -7.62 10.31
N GLY A 47 -4.49 -7.44 9.09
CA GLY A 47 -3.96 -6.15 8.62
C GLY A 47 -5.02 -5.18 8.11
N ALA A 48 -4.66 -3.90 8.07
CA ALA A 48 -5.49 -2.79 7.56
C ALA A 48 -5.78 -2.89 6.05
N GLY A 49 -4.98 -3.64 5.32
CA GLY A 49 -5.12 -3.87 3.90
C GLY A 49 -4.19 -4.96 3.41
N ARG A 50 -4.30 -5.29 2.13
CA ARG A 50 -3.39 -6.22 1.46
C ARG A 50 -2.43 -5.41 0.59
N THR A 51 -1.16 -5.79 0.59
CA THR A 51 -0.17 -5.32 -0.38
C THR A 51 0.22 -6.47 -1.29
N ASP A 52 0.51 -6.16 -2.55
CA ASP A 52 1.01 -7.14 -3.51
C ASP A 52 2.48 -7.51 -3.21
N THR A 53 2.97 -8.59 -3.82
CA THR A 53 4.40 -8.99 -3.80
C THR A 53 5.30 -7.81 -4.15
N GLY A 54 6.31 -7.54 -3.34
CA GLY A 54 7.29 -6.48 -3.54
C GLY A 54 6.82 -5.06 -3.19
N VAL A 55 5.59 -4.88 -2.71
CA VAL A 55 5.08 -3.58 -2.24
C VAL A 55 5.50 -3.36 -0.79
N HIS A 56 5.97 -2.16 -0.48
CA HIS A 56 6.44 -1.77 0.84
C HIS A 56 5.35 -1.10 1.67
N ALA A 57 5.58 -1.00 2.98
CA ALA A 57 4.77 -0.16 3.87
C ALA A 57 5.66 0.58 4.86
N ARG A 58 5.52 1.90 4.93
CA ARG A 58 6.13 2.73 5.97
C ARG A 58 5.26 2.82 7.21
N SER A 59 3.95 2.62 7.06
CA SER A 59 3.01 2.62 8.17
C SER A 59 1.87 1.66 7.90
N MET A 60 2.07 0.40 8.28
CA MET A 60 1.02 -0.63 8.31
C MET A 60 0.48 -0.75 9.72
N VAL A 61 -0.82 -1.01 9.82
CA VAL A 61 -1.48 -1.34 11.09
C VAL A 61 -2.15 -2.71 10.94
N ALA A 62 -2.02 -3.51 11.98
CA ALA A 62 -2.78 -4.75 12.12
C ALA A 62 -3.39 -4.83 13.51
N HIS A 63 -4.37 -5.70 13.71
CA HIS A 63 -4.85 -6.04 15.04
C HIS A 63 -4.67 -7.52 15.35
N PHE A 64 -4.57 -7.79 16.63
CA PHE A 64 -4.64 -9.13 17.19
C PHE A 64 -5.42 -9.11 18.51
N ASP A 65 -5.99 -10.25 18.87
CA ASP A 65 -6.73 -10.45 20.11
C ASP A 65 -5.98 -11.41 21.02
N ILE A 66 -5.98 -11.14 22.32
CA ILE A 66 -5.40 -12.00 23.34
C ILE A 66 -6.30 -12.08 24.56
N SER A 67 -6.25 -13.18 25.30
CA SER A 67 -7.00 -13.30 26.57
C SER A 67 -6.58 -12.21 27.56
N THR A 68 -7.53 -11.65 28.28
CA THR A 68 -7.29 -10.65 29.33
C THR A 68 -6.47 -11.18 30.51
N GLU A 69 -6.31 -12.49 30.61
CA GLU A 69 -5.43 -13.14 31.60
C GLU A 69 -3.93 -12.95 31.30
N PHE A 70 -3.61 -12.65 30.02
CA PHE A 70 -2.25 -12.36 29.63
C PHE A 70 -1.92 -10.90 29.93
N VAL A 71 -0.95 -10.71 30.83
CA VAL A 71 -0.41 -9.39 31.15
C VAL A 71 0.95 -9.28 30.50
N PHE A 72 1.14 -8.27 29.66
CA PHE A 72 2.43 -7.95 29.06
C PHE A 72 2.62 -6.43 28.98
N ASP A 73 3.87 -6.01 29.03
CA ASP A 73 4.28 -4.65 28.74
C ASP A 73 4.39 -4.47 27.22
N ALA A 74 3.65 -3.53 26.64
CA ALA A 74 3.58 -3.31 25.19
C ALA A 74 4.90 -2.81 24.62
N GLU A 75 5.66 -1.97 25.35
CA GLU A 75 6.99 -1.48 24.95
C GLU A 75 8.00 -2.63 24.95
N MET A 76 8.00 -3.42 26.03
CA MET A 76 8.84 -4.62 26.12
C MET A 76 8.52 -5.62 25.01
N LEU A 77 7.24 -5.83 24.68
CA LEU A 77 6.81 -6.72 23.59
C LEU A 77 7.30 -6.20 22.24
N SER A 78 7.15 -4.91 21.98
CA SER A 78 7.67 -4.28 20.75
C SER A 78 9.19 -4.45 20.63
N GLY A 79 9.93 -4.25 21.72
CA GLY A 79 11.38 -4.48 21.75
C GLY A 79 11.79 -5.94 21.54
N LYS A 80 11.02 -6.91 22.05
CA LYS A 80 11.26 -8.34 21.82
C LYS A 80 10.97 -8.72 20.37
N LEU A 81 9.86 -8.20 19.78
CA LEU A 81 9.51 -8.41 18.38
C LEU A 81 10.61 -7.90 17.46
N ASN A 82 11.10 -6.68 17.67
CA ASN A 82 12.15 -6.08 16.84
C ASN A 82 13.51 -6.81 16.93
N ARG A 83 13.75 -7.63 17.96
CA ARG A 83 14.94 -8.50 18.04
C ARG A 83 14.74 -9.84 17.35
N LEU A 84 13.49 -10.29 17.23
CA LEU A 84 13.16 -11.60 16.67
C LEU A 84 12.82 -11.52 15.18
N LEU A 85 12.13 -10.44 14.76
CA LEU A 85 11.73 -10.23 13.38
C LEU A 85 12.94 -10.02 12.46
N PRO A 86 12.84 -10.40 11.18
CA PRO A 86 13.84 -10.06 10.18
C PRO A 86 14.07 -8.53 10.10
N PRO A 87 15.27 -8.08 9.66
CA PRO A 87 15.64 -6.67 9.66
C PRO A 87 14.79 -5.80 8.72
N ASP A 88 14.03 -6.40 7.85
CA ASP A 88 13.10 -5.75 6.92
C ASP A 88 11.68 -5.55 7.48
N ILE A 89 11.44 -5.91 8.76
CA ILE A 89 10.18 -5.64 9.47
C ILE A 89 10.51 -4.95 10.81
N VAL A 90 9.91 -3.79 11.06
CA VAL A 90 10.08 -3.06 12.33
C VAL A 90 8.73 -2.69 12.95
N VAL A 91 8.56 -3.01 14.23
CA VAL A 91 7.37 -2.65 15.04
C VAL A 91 7.63 -1.33 15.75
N PHE A 92 6.70 -0.39 15.63
CA PHE A 92 6.77 0.93 16.25
C PHE A 92 6.03 0.99 17.59
N SER A 93 4.81 0.43 17.62
CA SER A 93 3.97 0.47 18.82
C SER A 93 2.93 -0.64 18.83
N ILE A 94 2.51 -0.99 20.06
CA ILE A 94 1.39 -1.89 20.34
C ILE A 94 0.49 -1.17 21.33
N ASN A 95 -0.77 -0.94 20.97
CA ASN A 95 -1.71 -0.19 21.79
C ASN A 95 -3.02 -0.96 21.98
N PRO A 96 -3.58 -1.02 23.19
CA PRO A 96 -4.92 -1.56 23.40
C PRO A 96 -5.94 -0.66 22.70
N VAL A 97 -6.95 -1.28 22.10
CA VAL A 97 -8.08 -0.59 21.47
C VAL A 97 -9.40 -1.22 21.89
N ALA A 98 -10.51 -0.56 21.60
CA ALA A 98 -11.83 -1.11 21.83
C ALA A 98 -12.05 -2.41 21.04
N GLU A 99 -12.83 -3.34 21.55
CA GLU A 99 -13.02 -4.68 20.95
C GLU A 99 -13.67 -4.64 19.57
N ASP A 100 -14.46 -3.61 19.27
CA ASP A 100 -15.10 -3.38 17.98
C ASP A 100 -14.18 -2.75 16.93
N MET A 101 -13.02 -2.22 17.33
CA MET A 101 -12.03 -1.65 16.41
C MET A 101 -11.42 -2.73 15.53
N HIS A 102 -11.50 -2.55 14.22
CA HIS A 102 -10.98 -3.49 13.25
C HIS A 102 -9.95 -2.82 12.34
N ALA A 103 -8.72 -3.31 12.27
CA ALA A 103 -7.63 -2.68 11.52
C ALA A 103 -8.01 -2.35 10.06
N ARG A 104 -8.83 -3.17 9.39
CA ARG A 104 -9.25 -2.94 8.02
C ARG A 104 -10.52 -2.10 7.90
N PHE A 105 -11.54 -2.41 8.70
CA PHE A 105 -12.88 -1.84 8.50
C PHE A 105 -13.10 -0.53 9.26
N SER A 106 -12.36 -0.31 10.36
CA SER A 106 -12.38 0.97 11.07
C SER A 106 -11.45 2.02 10.47
N ALA A 107 -10.53 1.62 9.57
CA ALA A 107 -9.66 2.57 8.90
C ALA A 107 -10.43 3.44 7.92
N THR A 108 -10.31 4.76 8.08
CA THR A 108 -10.99 5.78 7.30
C THR A 108 -10.26 6.09 5.99
N TRP A 109 -8.93 6.25 6.05
CA TRP A 109 -8.10 6.62 4.89
C TRP A 109 -6.82 5.79 4.81
N ARG A 110 -6.33 5.63 3.59
CA ARG A 110 -4.99 5.08 3.26
C ARG A 110 -4.34 6.03 2.28
N THR A 111 -3.05 6.27 2.49
CA THR A 111 -2.21 7.05 1.57
C THR A 111 -1.13 6.15 1.01
N TYR A 112 -0.95 6.17 -0.29
CA TYR A 112 0.12 5.49 -0.99
C TYR A 112 1.01 6.50 -1.71
N HIS A 113 2.32 6.22 -1.74
CA HIS A 113 3.27 6.91 -2.60
C HIS A 113 3.85 5.95 -3.62
N TYR A 114 3.99 6.43 -4.86
CA TYR A 114 4.71 5.72 -5.91
C TYR A 114 5.89 6.57 -6.37
N TYR A 115 7.10 6.07 -6.16
CA TYR A 115 8.32 6.82 -6.42
C TYR A 115 8.86 6.56 -7.83
N VAL A 116 9.34 7.62 -8.51
CA VAL A 116 10.00 7.54 -9.79
C VAL A 116 11.26 8.42 -9.80
N HIS A 117 12.27 8.03 -10.57
CA HIS A 117 13.47 8.85 -10.76
C HIS A 117 13.97 8.80 -12.20
N LYS A 118 14.55 9.89 -12.66
CA LYS A 118 15.12 10.00 -14.00
C LYS A 118 16.54 9.45 -14.01
N GLY A 119 16.78 8.52 -14.93
CA GLY A 119 18.12 7.96 -15.14
C GLY A 119 18.44 6.84 -14.14
N LYS A 120 19.70 6.75 -13.75
CA LYS A 120 20.23 5.64 -12.94
C LYS A 120 20.67 6.13 -11.57
N ASP A 121 20.05 5.60 -10.51
CA ASP A 121 20.46 5.83 -9.12
C ASP A 121 20.58 4.48 -8.38
N PRO A 122 21.82 4.10 -7.97
CA PRO A 122 22.05 2.82 -7.29
C PRO A 122 21.48 2.76 -5.87
N PHE A 123 21.21 3.90 -5.23
CA PHE A 123 20.73 3.96 -3.84
C PHE A 123 19.22 3.80 -3.72
N VAL A 124 18.47 4.15 -4.75
CA VAL A 124 16.99 4.04 -4.74
C VAL A 124 16.45 2.97 -5.69
N ARG A 125 17.30 2.20 -6.38
CA ARG A 125 16.92 1.22 -7.42
C ARG A 125 15.86 0.21 -6.98
N ASN A 126 15.79 -0.12 -5.70
CA ASN A 126 14.84 -1.07 -5.13
C ASN A 126 13.58 -0.40 -4.59
N TYR A 127 13.51 0.94 -4.60
CA TYR A 127 12.45 1.72 -3.94
C TYR A 127 11.84 2.79 -4.83
N SER A 128 12.32 2.90 -6.07
CA SER A 128 11.85 3.90 -7.03
C SER A 128 11.99 3.36 -8.45
N TYR A 129 11.02 3.64 -9.30
CA TYR A 129 11.03 3.23 -10.70
C TYR A 129 11.91 4.19 -11.53
N SER A 130 12.92 3.64 -12.18
CA SER A 130 13.78 4.41 -13.08
C SER A 130 13.11 4.63 -14.43
N TYR A 131 13.04 5.88 -14.88
CA TYR A 131 12.63 6.22 -16.25
C TYR A 131 13.74 6.99 -16.99
N TYR A 132 13.80 6.82 -18.31
CA TYR A 132 14.86 7.41 -19.13
C TYR A 132 14.34 8.46 -20.10
N ARG A 133 13.05 8.41 -20.45
CA ARG A 133 12.40 9.40 -21.30
C ARG A 133 11.82 10.50 -20.43
N ASP A 134 11.77 11.73 -20.95
CA ASP A 134 11.11 12.80 -20.22
C ASP A 134 9.62 12.49 -20.03
N LEU A 135 9.13 12.79 -18.84
CA LEU A 135 7.72 12.71 -18.48
C LEU A 135 7.17 14.10 -18.28
N ASP A 136 6.03 14.39 -18.86
CA ASP A 136 5.31 15.65 -18.64
C ASP A 136 4.45 15.54 -17.37
N PHE A 137 5.06 15.86 -16.24
CA PHE A 137 4.36 15.83 -14.94
C PHE A 137 3.23 16.87 -14.84
N SER A 138 3.24 17.92 -15.66
CA SER A 138 2.15 18.88 -15.71
C SER A 138 0.88 18.23 -16.27
N LEU A 139 1.00 17.56 -17.42
CA LEU A 139 -0.11 16.79 -18.01
C LEU A 139 -0.52 15.61 -17.13
N MET A 140 0.44 14.92 -16.50
CA MET A 140 0.15 13.83 -15.56
C MET A 140 -0.68 14.33 -14.36
N ASN A 141 -0.38 15.53 -13.84
CA ASN A 141 -1.14 16.16 -12.77
C ASN A 141 -2.52 16.65 -13.24
N GLU A 142 -2.64 17.13 -14.47
CA GLU A 142 -3.92 17.48 -15.06
C GLU A 142 -4.85 16.25 -15.15
N ALA A 143 -4.34 15.15 -15.66
CA ALA A 143 -5.07 13.89 -15.71
C ALA A 143 -5.42 13.33 -14.31
N ALA A 144 -4.48 13.41 -13.37
CA ALA A 144 -4.67 12.89 -12.00
C ALA A 144 -5.80 13.63 -11.24
N ARG A 145 -6.03 14.92 -11.50
CA ARG A 145 -7.13 15.67 -10.88
C ARG A 145 -8.49 15.06 -11.17
N TYR A 146 -8.67 14.44 -12.34
CA TYR A 146 -9.93 13.78 -12.68
C TYR A 146 -10.28 12.63 -11.72
N LEU A 147 -9.27 11.98 -11.12
CA LEU A 147 -9.51 10.92 -10.13
C LEU A 147 -10.23 11.40 -8.87
N LEU A 148 -10.23 12.70 -8.59
CA LEU A 148 -10.96 13.29 -7.46
C LEU A 148 -12.47 13.43 -7.71
N GLU A 149 -12.88 13.37 -8.97
CA GLU A 149 -14.27 13.50 -9.43
C GLU A 149 -14.93 12.13 -9.68
N VAL A 150 -14.14 11.06 -9.67
CA VAL A 150 -14.56 9.70 -10.03
C VAL A 150 -14.87 8.90 -8.77
N GLU A 151 -15.94 8.13 -8.81
CA GLU A 151 -16.31 7.20 -7.73
C GLU A 151 -16.01 5.74 -8.08
N ASP A 152 -16.08 5.35 -9.36
CA ASP A 152 -15.93 3.97 -9.81
C ASP A 152 -14.59 3.73 -10.52
N PHE A 153 -13.74 2.93 -9.88
CA PHE A 153 -12.37 2.63 -10.30
C PHE A 153 -12.22 1.25 -10.94
N GLU A 154 -13.26 0.70 -11.54
CA GLU A 154 -13.23 -0.63 -12.19
C GLU A 154 -12.13 -0.72 -13.26
N ALA A 155 -11.89 0.36 -14.03
CA ALA A 155 -10.83 0.44 -15.04
C ALA A 155 -9.43 0.11 -14.46
N PHE A 156 -9.20 0.34 -13.18
CA PHE A 156 -7.93 0.09 -12.50
C PHE A 156 -7.93 -1.15 -11.61
N CYS A 157 -9.03 -1.88 -11.55
CA CYS A 157 -9.15 -3.09 -10.76
C CYS A 157 -8.52 -4.28 -11.49
N LYS A 158 -7.77 -5.12 -10.75
CA LYS A 158 -7.28 -6.37 -11.31
C LYS A 158 -8.45 -7.25 -11.74
N SER A 159 -8.41 -7.77 -12.96
CA SER A 159 -9.41 -8.71 -13.48
C SER A 159 -9.56 -9.91 -12.54
N HIS A 160 -10.78 -10.42 -12.39
CA HIS A 160 -11.12 -11.51 -11.47
C HIS A 160 -10.78 -11.21 -10.00
N SER A 161 -10.97 -9.96 -9.56
CA SER A 161 -10.86 -9.57 -8.17
C SER A 161 -12.12 -9.95 -7.39
N ASP A 162 -11.95 -10.41 -6.13
CA ASP A 162 -13.06 -10.68 -5.19
C ASP A 162 -13.70 -9.42 -4.62
N ALA A 163 -13.49 -8.25 -5.24
CA ALA A 163 -14.03 -6.99 -4.77
C ALA A 163 -15.57 -6.97 -4.96
N LYS A 164 -16.31 -6.78 -3.86
CA LYS A 164 -17.78 -6.64 -3.90
C LYS A 164 -18.25 -5.35 -4.55
N THR A 165 -17.40 -4.33 -4.60
CA THR A 165 -17.65 -3.03 -5.21
C THR A 165 -16.35 -2.43 -5.71
N THR A 166 -16.41 -1.67 -6.78
CA THR A 166 -15.30 -0.91 -7.38
C THR A 166 -15.30 0.55 -6.97
N LEU A 167 -16.26 0.94 -6.11
CA LEU A 167 -16.37 2.30 -5.63
C LEU A 167 -15.28 2.63 -4.62
N CYS A 168 -14.61 3.75 -4.83
CA CYS A 168 -13.59 4.34 -3.95
C CYS A 168 -13.78 5.86 -3.92
N ASN A 169 -13.50 6.48 -2.79
CA ASN A 169 -13.44 7.95 -2.68
C ASN A 169 -11.98 8.36 -2.62
N VAL A 170 -11.48 9.03 -3.65
CA VAL A 170 -10.12 9.57 -3.73
C VAL A 170 -10.16 11.04 -3.36
N THR A 171 -9.37 11.44 -2.37
CA THR A 171 -9.31 12.83 -1.88
C THR A 171 -8.00 13.54 -2.22
N GLU A 172 -6.98 12.79 -2.65
CA GLU A 172 -5.72 13.33 -3.10
C GLU A 172 -5.16 12.45 -4.21
N ALA A 173 -4.69 13.07 -5.30
CA ALA A 173 -4.03 12.40 -6.42
C ALA A 173 -3.12 13.42 -7.14
N GLN A 174 -1.81 13.39 -6.85
CA GLN A 174 -0.88 14.36 -7.43
C GLN A 174 0.56 13.85 -7.49
N TRP A 175 1.29 14.31 -8.49
CA TRP A 175 2.74 14.17 -8.59
C TRP A 175 3.44 15.33 -7.92
N ILE A 176 4.39 15.02 -7.05
CA ILE A 176 5.20 15.98 -6.31
C ILE A 176 6.65 15.78 -6.70
N GLN A 177 7.34 16.88 -6.99
CA GLN A 177 8.77 16.87 -7.26
C GLN A 177 9.53 16.90 -5.94
N ASP A 178 10.40 15.93 -5.72
CA ASP A 178 11.27 15.86 -4.53
C ASP A 178 12.57 16.65 -4.78
N ASP A 179 13.16 16.45 -5.97
CA ASP A 179 14.36 17.17 -6.43
C ASP A 179 14.41 17.22 -7.97
N ALA A 180 15.56 17.57 -8.55
CA ALA A 180 15.72 17.72 -10.00
C ALA A 180 15.44 16.43 -10.79
N THR A 181 15.54 15.26 -10.17
CA THR A 181 15.47 13.96 -10.83
C THR A 181 14.48 12.98 -10.19
N HIS A 182 13.97 13.30 -9.01
CA HIS A 182 13.07 12.43 -8.25
C HIS A 182 11.68 13.05 -8.10
N TRP A 183 10.66 12.20 -8.27
CA TRP A 183 9.26 12.54 -8.10
C TRP A 183 8.53 11.40 -7.38
N HIS A 184 7.45 11.74 -6.71
CA HIS A 184 6.52 10.73 -6.24
C HIS A 184 5.07 11.11 -6.53
N PHE A 185 4.25 10.09 -6.76
CA PHE A 185 2.81 10.22 -6.87
C PHE A 185 2.18 9.93 -5.52
N VAL A 186 1.42 10.88 -4.98
CA VAL A 186 0.61 10.71 -3.78
C VAL A 186 -0.81 10.36 -4.20
N ILE A 187 -1.40 9.35 -3.58
CA ILE A 187 -2.82 9.06 -3.70
C ILE A 187 -3.41 8.67 -2.35
N LYS A 188 -4.50 9.35 -1.96
CA LYS A 188 -5.23 9.10 -0.73
C LYS A 188 -6.67 8.73 -1.04
N ALA A 189 -7.16 7.63 -0.46
CA ALA A 189 -8.54 7.17 -0.61
C ALA A 189 -9.05 6.46 0.64
N ASN A 190 -10.37 6.34 0.75
CA ASN A 190 -11.01 5.55 1.81
C ASN A 190 -10.71 4.05 1.67
N ARG A 191 -10.51 3.57 0.45
CA ARG A 191 -10.09 2.19 0.13
C ARG A 191 -9.42 2.14 -1.23
N PHE A 192 -8.70 1.06 -1.49
CA PHE A 192 -8.11 0.75 -2.80
C PHE A 192 -8.52 -0.65 -3.26
N LEU A 193 -8.67 -0.79 -4.57
CA LEU A 193 -8.85 -2.07 -5.24
C LEU A 193 -7.48 -2.75 -5.43
N ARG A 194 -7.50 -4.05 -5.65
CA ARG A 194 -6.28 -4.80 -5.95
C ARG A 194 -5.61 -4.25 -7.19
N ASN A 195 -4.31 -3.91 -7.08
CA ASN A 195 -3.48 -3.36 -8.15
C ASN A 195 -3.85 -1.94 -8.62
N MET A 196 -4.85 -1.28 -8.01
CA MET A 196 -5.39 0.01 -8.46
C MET A 196 -4.31 1.09 -8.61
N VAL A 197 -3.53 1.36 -7.58
CA VAL A 197 -2.53 2.45 -7.62
C VAL A 197 -1.51 2.22 -8.74
N ARG A 198 -1.03 1.00 -8.92
CA ARG A 198 -0.05 0.64 -9.96
C ARG A 198 -0.62 0.82 -11.36
N ALA A 199 -1.90 0.51 -11.57
CA ALA A 199 -2.59 0.71 -12.86
C ALA A 199 -2.85 2.20 -13.13
N VAL A 200 -3.27 2.96 -12.13
CA VAL A 200 -3.43 4.43 -12.21
C VAL A 200 -2.11 5.08 -12.62
N VAL A 201 -1.02 4.78 -11.91
CA VAL A 201 0.31 5.34 -12.20
C VAL A 201 0.77 4.95 -13.60
N GLY A 202 0.58 3.70 -14.02
CA GLY A 202 0.94 3.27 -15.37
C GLY A 202 0.22 4.05 -16.47
N THR A 203 -1.09 4.29 -16.29
CA THR A 203 -1.87 5.07 -17.25
C THR A 203 -1.48 6.55 -17.24
N LEU A 204 -1.17 7.13 -16.06
CA LEU A 204 -0.65 8.49 -15.96
C LEU A 204 0.73 8.63 -16.63
N VAL A 205 1.59 7.62 -16.53
CA VAL A 205 2.88 7.60 -17.24
C VAL A 205 2.69 7.61 -18.75
N GLU A 206 1.68 6.95 -19.29
CA GLU A 206 1.35 7.02 -20.73
C GLU A 206 0.92 8.44 -21.14
N VAL A 207 0.19 9.17 -20.27
CA VAL A 207 -0.09 10.61 -20.49
C VAL A 207 1.20 11.42 -20.50
N GLY A 208 2.07 11.23 -19.51
CA GLY A 208 3.36 11.93 -19.41
C GLY A 208 4.33 11.64 -20.55
N GLN A 209 4.18 10.49 -21.22
CA GLN A 209 4.91 10.11 -22.43
C GLN A 209 4.24 10.62 -23.72
N HIS A 210 3.15 11.37 -23.64
CA HIS A 210 2.33 11.80 -24.79
C HIS A 210 1.82 10.65 -25.67
N LYS A 211 1.66 9.44 -25.10
CA LYS A 211 1.07 8.28 -25.81
C LYS A 211 -0.45 8.37 -25.86
N ILE A 212 -1.05 8.91 -24.81
CA ILE A 212 -2.48 9.19 -24.72
C ILE A 212 -2.68 10.65 -24.25
N ALA A 213 -3.76 11.28 -24.70
CA ALA A 213 -4.14 12.61 -24.25
C ALA A 213 -4.84 12.55 -22.88
N VAL A 214 -4.94 13.69 -22.17
CA VAL A 214 -5.69 13.82 -20.92
C VAL A 214 -7.15 13.38 -21.09
N GLU A 215 -7.79 13.78 -22.20
CA GLU A 215 -9.17 13.36 -22.51
C GLU A 215 -9.31 11.85 -22.73
N GLU A 216 -8.30 11.21 -23.29
CA GLU A 216 -8.28 9.75 -23.45
C GLU A 216 -8.13 9.05 -22.09
N PHE A 217 -7.31 9.59 -21.18
CA PHE A 217 -7.25 9.11 -19.80
C PHE A 217 -8.64 9.14 -19.12
N LYS A 218 -9.37 10.26 -19.24
CA LYS A 218 -10.74 10.38 -18.71
C LYS A 218 -11.67 9.33 -19.33
N ASN A 219 -11.62 9.16 -20.63
CA ASN A 219 -12.42 8.15 -21.33
C ASN A 219 -12.12 6.72 -20.85
N ILE A 220 -10.85 6.39 -20.58
CA ILE A 220 -10.43 5.09 -20.03
C ILE A 220 -11.09 4.87 -18.66
N VAL A 221 -11.09 5.87 -17.80
CA VAL A 221 -11.73 5.80 -16.50
C VAL A 221 -13.24 5.57 -16.63
N ASP A 222 -13.91 6.36 -17.48
CA ASP A 222 -15.37 6.34 -17.66
C ASP A 222 -15.87 5.03 -18.32
N GLN A 223 -15.06 4.43 -19.17
CA GLN A 223 -15.39 3.15 -19.80
C GLN A 223 -15.35 1.97 -18.82
N ARG A 224 -14.73 2.11 -17.66
CA ARG A 224 -14.66 1.09 -16.59
C ARG A 224 -14.08 -0.25 -17.07
N LYS A 225 -13.22 -0.25 -18.08
CA LYS A 225 -12.63 -1.45 -18.66
C LYS A 225 -11.13 -1.51 -18.37
N ARG A 226 -10.69 -2.54 -17.65
CA ARG A 226 -9.26 -2.73 -17.34
C ARG A 226 -8.38 -2.82 -18.59
N THR A 227 -8.92 -3.31 -19.70
CA THR A 227 -8.19 -3.44 -20.97
C THR A 227 -7.84 -2.11 -21.62
N GLY A 228 -8.52 -1.01 -21.26
CA GLY A 228 -8.20 0.33 -21.74
C GLY A 228 -7.10 1.01 -20.91
N ALA A 229 -6.90 0.60 -19.65
CA ALA A 229 -5.89 1.20 -18.79
C ALA A 229 -4.49 0.65 -19.10
N GLY A 230 -3.48 1.49 -18.86
CA GLY A 230 -2.07 1.16 -19.07
C GLY A 230 -1.58 -0.03 -18.22
N GLU A 231 -0.37 -0.49 -18.52
CA GLU A 231 0.26 -1.56 -17.75
C GLU A 231 0.47 -1.15 -16.30
N SER A 232 0.35 -2.15 -15.41
CA SER A 232 0.59 -1.91 -13.99
C SER A 232 2.07 -1.69 -13.72
N MET A 233 2.40 -0.58 -13.11
CA MET A 233 3.79 -0.25 -12.76
C MET A 233 4.40 -1.27 -11.78
N PRO A 234 5.73 -1.43 -11.79
CA PRO A 234 6.43 -2.33 -10.86
C PRO A 234 6.10 -2.07 -9.39
N ALA A 235 6.06 -3.14 -8.59
CA ALA A 235 5.64 -3.08 -7.19
C ALA A 235 6.66 -2.40 -6.28
N HIS A 236 7.96 -2.56 -6.56
CA HIS A 236 9.08 -2.11 -5.72
C HIS A 236 9.16 -0.59 -5.50
N ALA A 237 8.37 0.19 -6.22
CA ALA A 237 8.32 1.63 -6.06
C ALA A 237 7.05 2.11 -5.33
N LEU A 238 6.17 1.17 -4.92
CA LEU A 238 4.92 1.47 -4.24
C LEU A 238 5.04 1.27 -2.73
N PHE A 239 4.61 2.28 -1.97
CA PHE A 239 4.62 2.30 -0.52
C PHE A 239 3.25 2.64 0.04
N LEU A 240 2.76 1.84 1.00
CA LEU A 240 1.71 2.27 1.90
C LEU A 240 2.32 3.22 2.93
N GLU A 241 2.04 4.51 2.81
CA GLU A 241 2.63 5.56 3.65
C GLU A 241 1.89 5.76 4.96
N LYS A 242 0.55 5.66 4.93
CA LYS A 242 -0.27 5.95 6.11
C LYS A 242 -1.59 5.20 6.09
N VAL A 243 -2.03 4.77 7.27
CA VAL A 243 -3.39 4.31 7.56
C VAL A 243 -3.96 5.21 8.65
N GLU A 244 -5.18 5.73 8.45
CA GLU A 244 -5.85 6.64 9.40
C GLU A 244 -7.15 5.99 9.91
N TYR A 245 -7.45 6.23 11.19
CA TYR A 245 -8.63 5.72 11.90
C TYR A 245 -9.50 6.81 12.44
#